data_03ae04added2d0db74892dbb0e1e7c7e
#
_entry.id   03ae04added2d0db74892dbb0e1e7c7e
#
_cell.length_a   1.000
_cell.length_b   1.000
_cell.length_c   1.000
_cell.angle_alpha   90.00
_cell.angle_beta   90.00
_cell.angle_gamma   90.00
#
_symmetry.space_group_name_H-M   'P 1'
#
loop_
_entity.id
_entity.type
_entity.pdbx_description
1 polymer ?
#
loop_
_entity_poly.entity_id
_entity_poly.type
_entity_poly.pdbx_seq_one_letter_code
_entity_poly.pdbx_strand_id
1 'polypeptide(L)'
;MVKVMKKAIIDVGGGMKSIYGAGIYDYFLDNDITFDIAIGVSAGASNLASFKAGQQGHLKKLYTDYARRREYKGVWKWIRNGSYVNLPFMFEDIAGPGGECPMDWDYYMSSPMDLHVIATDAISGKPTYFKAGLDPKPIEASCNLPLLNKAMMVDGVPYYDGGLTDPVPYEKAFELGAEKVVVVLTRPEDKKRIEELNIPIARVLGHWWPGAGKALLNRSTIYNEQIDEMQKYKTEGKVFAVYPEHSYGVKMLIWSRYSLEKLYQEGYRDGEKIREFLES
;
A
#
# COMPACT_ATOMS: atom_id res chain seq x y z
N MET A 1 14.90 -22.85 -23.66
CA MET A 1 13.87 -21.91 -23.24
C MET A 1 14.56 -20.66 -22.71
N VAL A 2 14.30 -19.49 -23.28
CA VAL A 2 14.81 -18.24 -22.72
C VAL A 2 14.11 -18.06 -21.37
N LYS A 3 14.88 -17.98 -20.29
CA LYS A 3 14.34 -17.69 -18.95
C LYS A 3 13.77 -16.26 -18.99
N VAL A 4 12.46 -16.13 -18.91
CA VAL A 4 11.82 -14.82 -18.81
C VAL A 4 12.13 -14.27 -17.42
N MET A 5 12.74 -13.08 -17.36
CA MET A 5 13.08 -12.38 -16.12
C MET A 5 11.79 -11.97 -15.39
N LYS A 6 11.62 -12.43 -14.16
CA LYS A 6 10.46 -12.05 -13.33
C LYS A 6 10.62 -10.64 -12.77
N LYS A 7 9.61 -9.83 -12.99
CA LYS A 7 9.53 -8.43 -12.50
C LYS A 7 8.53 -8.32 -11.36
N ALA A 8 8.93 -7.65 -10.29
CA ALA A 8 8.04 -7.36 -9.16
C ALA A 8 7.83 -5.85 -9.00
N ILE A 9 6.63 -5.49 -8.50
CA ILE A 9 6.30 -4.15 -8.05
C ILE A 9 5.86 -4.18 -6.59
N ILE A 10 6.37 -3.22 -5.82
CA ILE A 10 6.02 -3.02 -4.41
C ILE A 10 5.43 -1.62 -4.26
N ASP A 11 4.26 -1.49 -3.64
CA ASP A 11 3.71 -0.22 -3.20
C ASP A 11 3.65 -0.20 -1.67
N VAL A 12 4.46 0.67 -1.06
CA VAL A 12 4.58 0.76 0.40
C VAL A 12 3.43 1.49 1.09
N GLY A 13 2.50 2.02 0.30
CA GLY A 13 1.36 2.74 0.83
C GLY A 13 1.70 4.08 1.48
N GLY A 14 0.77 4.58 2.28
CA GLY A 14 0.92 5.87 2.99
C GLY A 14 -0.38 6.67 3.07
N GLY A 15 -1.52 6.00 3.06
CA GLY A 15 -2.84 6.60 3.04
C GLY A 15 -3.05 7.45 1.78
N MET A 16 -3.50 8.70 1.93
CA MET A 16 -3.80 9.57 0.79
C MET A 16 -2.59 9.95 -0.07
N LYS A 17 -1.35 9.78 0.44
CA LYS A 17 -0.13 9.99 -0.36
C LYS A 17 0.03 8.95 -1.46
N SER A 18 -0.60 7.79 -1.32
CA SER A 18 -0.53 6.70 -2.29
C SER A 18 -1.24 7.01 -3.61
N ILE A 19 -1.90 8.16 -3.74
CA ILE A 19 -2.37 8.68 -5.04
C ILE A 19 -1.20 8.92 -6.01
N TYR A 20 0.02 9.08 -5.51
CA TYR A 20 1.23 9.09 -6.33
C TYR A 20 1.39 7.78 -7.11
N GLY A 21 1.24 6.64 -6.43
CA GLY A 21 1.22 5.33 -7.07
C GLY A 21 0.07 5.17 -8.07
N ALA A 22 -1.11 5.75 -7.77
CA ALA A 22 -2.23 5.73 -8.72
C ALA A 22 -1.87 6.36 -10.08
N GLY A 23 -1.09 7.47 -10.07
CA GLY A 23 -0.59 8.08 -11.29
C GLY A 23 0.39 7.17 -12.05
N ILE A 24 1.29 6.50 -11.32
CA ILE A 24 2.23 5.51 -11.89
C ILE A 24 1.48 4.36 -12.56
N TYR A 25 0.45 3.81 -11.90
CA TYR A 25 -0.31 2.69 -12.43
C TYR A 25 -1.13 3.06 -13.66
N ASP A 26 -1.69 4.26 -13.71
CA ASP A 26 -2.37 4.73 -14.92
C ASP A 26 -1.38 4.91 -16.08
N TYR A 27 -0.15 5.39 -15.82
CA TYR A 27 0.91 5.39 -16.84
C TYR A 27 1.26 3.97 -17.32
N PHE A 28 1.31 2.99 -16.43
CA PHE A 28 1.58 1.60 -16.80
C PHE A 28 0.49 1.01 -17.68
N LEU A 29 -0.77 1.29 -17.36
CA LEU A 29 -1.91 0.84 -18.17
C LEU A 29 -1.90 1.48 -19.56
N ASP A 30 -1.52 2.76 -19.68
CA ASP A 30 -1.38 3.47 -20.96
C ASP A 30 -0.22 2.95 -21.83
N ASN A 31 0.77 2.29 -21.23
CA ASN A 31 1.99 1.84 -21.89
C ASN A 31 2.19 0.31 -21.85
N ASP A 32 1.13 -0.46 -21.53
CA ASP A 32 1.15 -1.93 -21.48
C ASP A 32 2.26 -2.51 -20.59
N ILE A 33 2.65 -1.79 -19.52
CA ILE A 33 3.67 -2.25 -18.56
C ILE A 33 3.03 -3.19 -17.56
N THR A 34 3.57 -4.40 -17.45
CA THR A 34 3.06 -5.47 -16.59
C THR A 34 4.13 -6.00 -15.64
N PHE A 35 3.68 -6.64 -14.56
CA PHE A 35 4.52 -7.29 -13.56
C PHE A 35 4.03 -8.71 -13.28
N ASP A 36 4.97 -9.60 -12.93
CA ASP A 36 4.65 -10.98 -12.55
C ASP A 36 4.19 -11.06 -11.09
N ILE A 37 4.81 -10.24 -10.22
CA ILE A 37 4.61 -10.23 -8.78
C ILE A 37 4.29 -8.80 -8.35
N ALA A 38 3.29 -8.67 -7.48
CA ALA A 38 2.97 -7.41 -6.82
C ALA A 38 2.89 -7.61 -5.31
N ILE A 39 3.45 -6.69 -4.52
CA ILE A 39 3.36 -6.72 -3.06
C ILE A 39 2.87 -5.38 -2.54
N GLY A 40 1.69 -5.38 -1.94
CA GLY A 40 1.04 -4.18 -1.43
C GLY A 40 1.07 -4.07 0.08
N VAL A 41 1.38 -2.87 0.58
CA VAL A 41 1.34 -2.53 2.00
C VAL A 41 0.38 -1.37 2.21
N SER A 42 -0.57 -1.49 3.15
CA SER A 42 -1.51 -0.41 3.43
C SER A 42 -2.29 0.03 2.17
N ALA A 43 -2.43 1.32 1.93
CA ALA A 43 -3.06 1.85 0.71
C ALA A 43 -2.42 1.33 -0.60
N GLY A 44 -1.16 0.87 -0.56
CA GLY A 44 -0.48 0.24 -1.68
C GLY A 44 -1.12 -1.10 -2.08
N ALA A 45 -1.68 -1.84 -1.13
CA ALA A 45 -2.43 -3.07 -1.42
C ALA A 45 -3.68 -2.77 -2.26
N SER A 46 -4.41 -1.70 -1.91
CA SER A 46 -5.56 -1.22 -2.69
C SER A 46 -5.17 -0.76 -4.10
N ASN A 47 -4.07 -0.02 -4.19
CA ASN A 47 -3.55 0.47 -5.47
C ASN A 47 -3.23 -0.69 -6.41
N LEU A 48 -2.47 -1.67 -5.93
CA LEU A 48 -2.07 -2.83 -6.73
C LEU A 48 -3.25 -3.74 -7.09
N ALA A 49 -4.27 -3.84 -6.23
CA ALA A 49 -5.50 -4.55 -6.56
C ALA A 49 -6.24 -3.88 -7.73
N SER A 50 -6.37 -2.54 -7.70
CA SER A 50 -7.00 -1.79 -8.79
C SER A 50 -6.17 -1.82 -10.09
N PHE A 51 -4.84 -1.76 -9.99
CA PHE A 51 -3.95 -1.94 -11.13
C PHE A 51 -4.10 -3.34 -11.75
N LYS A 52 -4.17 -4.39 -10.91
CA LYS A 52 -4.43 -5.77 -11.34
C LYS A 52 -5.78 -5.90 -12.06
N ALA A 53 -6.78 -5.09 -11.71
CA ALA A 53 -8.08 -5.03 -12.38
C ALA A 53 -8.05 -4.27 -13.72
N GLY A 54 -6.91 -3.71 -14.14
CA GLY A 54 -6.73 -3.08 -15.45
C GLY A 54 -7.53 -1.79 -15.66
N GLN A 55 -7.98 -1.12 -14.59
CA GLN A 55 -8.91 -0.01 -14.69
C GLN A 55 -8.23 1.35 -14.58
N GLN A 56 -7.98 1.97 -15.71
CA GLN A 56 -7.44 3.32 -15.78
C GLN A 56 -8.38 4.36 -15.11
N GLY A 57 -7.78 5.27 -14.34
CA GLY A 57 -8.49 6.33 -13.65
C GLY A 57 -9.34 5.88 -12.46
N HIS A 58 -9.50 4.58 -12.22
CA HIS A 58 -10.30 4.06 -11.11
C HIS A 58 -9.74 4.54 -9.75
N LEU A 59 -8.45 4.35 -9.51
CA LEU A 59 -7.78 4.81 -8.30
C LEU A 59 -7.92 6.32 -8.11
N LYS A 60 -7.74 7.10 -9.18
CA LYS A 60 -7.91 8.56 -9.10
C LYS A 60 -9.28 8.93 -8.56
N LYS A 61 -10.36 8.29 -9.04
CA LYS A 61 -11.72 8.51 -8.54
C LYS A 61 -11.86 8.11 -7.07
N LEU A 62 -11.30 6.96 -6.65
CA LEU A 62 -11.35 6.53 -5.25
C LEU A 62 -10.74 7.59 -4.33
N TYR A 63 -9.57 8.14 -4.66
CA TYR A 63 -8.87 9.15 -3.86
C TYR A 63 -9.53 10.54 -3.92
N THR A 64 -10.00 11.00 -5.10
CA THR A 64 -10.46 12.38 -5.26
C THR A 64 -11.94 12.57 -4.93
N ASP A 65 -12.77 11.57 -5.17
CA ASP A 65 -14.21 11.67 -5.05
C ASP A 65 -14.75 10.89 -3.84
N TYR A 66 -14.46 9.60 -3.75
CA TYR A 66 -15.01 8.73 -2.70
C TYR A 66 -14.37 8.92 -1.33
N ALA A 67 -13.04 9.09 -1.25
CA ALA A 67 -12.37 9.34 0.03
C ALA A 67 -12.73 10.69 0.70
N ARG A 68 -13.46 11.56 -0.01
CA ARG A 68 -13.99 12.83 0.53
C ARG A 68 -15.38 12.68 1.13
N ARG A 69 -16.07 11.60 0.88
CA ARG A 69 -17.42 11.37 1.41
C ARG A 69 -17.38 11.21 2.92
N ARG A 70 -18.47 11.65 3.57
CA ARG A 70 -18.61 11.55 5.04
C ARG A 70 -18.65 10.10 5.53
N GLU A 71 -19.02 9.17 4.64
CA GLU A 71 -19.09 7.73 4.88
C GLU A 71 -17.70 7.11 5.01
N TYR A 72 -16.67 7.71 4.41
CA TYR A 72 -15.30 7.18 4.44
C TYR A 72 -14.62 7.32 5.81
N LYS A 73 -14.76 8.51 6.47
CA LYS A 73 -14.12 8.76 7.77
C LYS A 73 -14.89 9.72 8.64
N GLY A 74 -14.76 9.58 9.96
CA GLY A 74 -15.37 10.54 10.88
C GLY A 74 -15.27 10.16 12.34
N VAL A 75 -15.22 11.20 13.22
CA VAL A 75 -15.14 11.04 14.66
C VAL A 75 -16.37 10.34 15.23
N TRP A 76 -17.56 10.63 14.70
CA TRP A 76 -18.81 9.97 15.16
C TRP A 76 -18.81 8.47 14.88
N LYS A 77 -18.17 8.04 13.76
CA LYS A 77 -17.99 6.61 13.45
C LYS A 77 -17.02 5.97 14.43
N TRP A 78 -15.93 6.65 14.76
CA TRP A 78 -14.98 6.19 15.76
C TRP A 78 -15.62 5.97 17.13
N ILE A 79 -16.40 6.95 17.62
CA ILE A 79 -17.12 6.86 18.89
C ILE A 79 -18.13 5.70 18.86
N ARG A 80 -18.85 5.52 17.76
CA ARG A 80 -19.95 4.54 17.65
C ARG A 80 -19.46 3.12 17.37
N ASN A 81 -18.47 2.95 16.52
CA ASN A 81 -18.05 1.66 15.97
C ASN A 81 -16.59 1.29 16.31
N GLY A 82 -15.83 2.18 16.96
CA GLY A 82 -14.40 1.97 17.24
C GLY A 82 -13.50 2.09 16.03
N SER A 83 -14.00 2.62 14.90
CA SER A 83 -13.23 2.78 13.67
C SER A 83 -13.46 4.15 13.04
N TYR A 84 -12.39 4.93 12.90
CA TYR A 84 -12.38 6.27 12.32
C TYR A 84 -12.48 6.22 10.79
N VAL A 85 -11.74 5.28 10.16
CA VAL A 85 -11.76 5.03 8.73
C VAL A 85 -12.67 3.83 8.46
N ASN A 86 -13.65 4.01 7.58
CA ASN A 86 -14.59 2.98 7.17
C ASN A 86 -14.04 2.23 5.95
N LEU A 87 -13.23 1.20 6.20
CA LEU A 87 -12.63 0.39 5.13
C LEU A 87 -13.70 -0.38 4.34
N PRO A 88 -14.69 -1.04 4.97
CA PRO A 88 -15.77 -1.70 4.23
C PRO A 88 -16.49 -0.77 3.25
N PHE A 89 -16.70 0.52 3.59
CA PHE A 89 -17.26 1.48 2.66
C PHE A 89 -16.46 1.56 1.35
N MET A 90 -15.13 1.59 1.43
CA MET A 90 -14.29 1.70 0.23
C MET A 90 -14.19 0.39 -0.54
N PHE A 91 -14.07 -0.73 0.16
CA PHE A 91 -13.77 -2.04 -0.45
C PHE A 91 -15.01 -2.86 -0.79
N GLU A 92 -16.11 -2.67 -0.05
CA GLU A 92 -17.37 -3.39 -0.28
C GLU A 92 -18.38 -2.50 -1.00
N ASP A 93 -18.73 -1.31 -0.44
CA ASP A 93 -19.80 -0.46 -0.98
C ASP A 93 -19.38 0.28 -2.27
N ILE A 94 -18.11 0.67 -2.41
CA ILE A 94 -17.63 1.42 -3.57
C ILE A 94 -16.96 0.51 -4.59
N ALA A 95 -15.88 -0.17 -4.23
CA ALA A 95 -15.05 -0.95 -5.16
C ALA A 95 -15.44 -2.43 -5.26
N GLY A 96 -16.31 -2.91 -4.35
CA GLY A 96 -16.79 -4.29 -4.33
C GLY A 96 -17.75 -4.63 -5.48
N PRO A 97 -18.07 -5.92 -5.66
CA PRO A 97 -19.03 -6.36 -6.66
C PRO A 97 -20.40 -5.67 -6.46
N GLY A 98 -20.88 -4.98 -7.50
CA GLY A 98 -22.14 -4.22 -7.43
C GLY A 98 -22.07 -2.87 -6.70
N GLY A 99 -20.87 -2.43 -6.29
CA GLY A 99 -20.64 -1.13 -5.69
C GLY A 99 -20.81 0.03 -6.67
N GLU A 100 -20.63 1.27 -6.19
CA GLU A 100 -20.83 2.47 -7.01
C GLU A 100 -19.70 2.68 -8.06
N CYS A 101 -18.52 2.18 -7.80
CA CYS A 101 -17.34 2.23 -8.68
C CYS A 101 -16.59 0.90 -8.58
N PRO A 102 -17.20 -0.20 -9.07
CA PRO A 102 -16.67 -1.53 -8.84
C PRO A 102 -15.34 -1.74 -9.59
N MET A 103 -14.48 -2.57 -9.01
CA MET A 103 -13.36 -3.12 -9.77
C MET A 103 -13.88 -4.07 -10.85
N ASP A 104 -13.16 -4.17 -11.95
CA ASP A 104 -13.37 -5.24 -12.94
C ASP A 104 -12.84 -6.57 -12.37
N TRP A 105 -13.72 -7.25 -11.65
CA TRP A 105 -13.39 -8.49 -10.96
C TRP A 105 -13.07 -9.65 -11.90
N ASP A 106 -13.66 -9.66 -13.10
CA ASP A 106 -13.39 -10.68 -14.12
C ASP A 106 -11.97 -10.50 -14.67
N TYR A 107 -11.60 -9.28 -15.02
CA TYR A 107 -10.24 -8.96 -15.43
C TYR A 107 -9.24 -9.20 -14.29
N TYR A 108 -9.55 -8.78 -13.07
CA TYR A 108 -8.72 -9.01 -11.89
C TYR A 108 -8.38 -10.49 -11.71
N MET A 109 -9.37 -11.38 -11.83
CA MET A 109 -9.16 -12.82 -11.69
C MET A 109 -8.42 -13.45 -12.87
N SER A 110 -8.57 -12.91 -14.08
CA SER A 110 -7.87 -13.39 -15.27
C SER A 110 -6.42 -12.91 -15.37
N SER A 111 -6.07 -11.83 -14.67
CA SER A 111 -4.72 -11.26 -14.68
C SER A 111 -3.71 -12.22 -14.05
N PRO A 112 -2.58 -12.54 -14.77
CA PRO A 112 -1.57 -13.46 -14.27
C PRO A 112 -0.72 -12.90 -13.12
N MET A 113 -0.82 -11.61 -12.82
CA MET A 113 -0.06 -10.96 -11.76
C MET A 113 -0.36 -11.56 -10.39
N ASP A 114 0.65 -12.08 -9.71
CA ASP A 114 0.54 -12.66 -8.38
C ASP A 114 0.59 -11.55 -7.32
N LEU A 115 -0.57 -11.16 -6.78
CA LEU A 115 -0.69 -10.08 -5.80
C LEU A 115 -0.62 -10.63 -4.38
N HIS A 116 0.35 -10.14 -3.62
CA HIS A 116 0.53 -10.38 -2.19
C HIS A 116 0.21 -9.11 -1.40
N VAL A 117 -0.42 -9.29 -0.25
CA VAL A 117 -0.81 -8.21 0.66
C VAL A 117 -0.27 -8.50 2.05
N ILE A 118 0.31 -7.50 2.70
CA ILE A 118 0.90 -7.67 4.02
C ILE A 118 -0.01 -7.07 5.08
N ALA A 119 -0.27 -7.84 6.13
CA ALA A 119 -0.87 -7.35 7.35
C ALA A 119 -0.04 -7.78 8.57
N THR A 120 -0.16 -7.06 9.67
CA THR A 120 0.51 -7.36 10.93
C THR A 120 -0.41 -8.14 11.84
N ASP A 121 -0.06 -9.38 12.19
CA ASP A 121 -0.74 -10.12 13.25
C ASP A 121 -0.59 -9.38 14.58
N ALA A 122 -1.71 -8.97 15.17
CA ALA A 122 -1.73 -8.13 16.35
C ALA A 122 -1.27 -8.88 17.62
N ILE A 123 -1.37 -10.21 17.63
CA ILE A 123 -0.99 -11.07 18.75
C ILE A 123 0.51 -11.32 18.72
N SER A 124 1.01 -11.85 17.60
CA SER A 124 2.42 -12.23 17.47
C SER A 124 3.34 -11.05 17.16
N GLY A 125 2.82 -9.98 16.55
CA GLY A 125 3.60 -8.85 16.05
C GLY A 125 4.48 -9.22 14.86
N LYS A 126 4.08 -10.22 14.07
CA LYS A 126 4.79 -10.67 12.87
C LYS A 126 4.03 -10.29 11.60
N PRO A 127 4.72 -10.15 10.46
CA PRO A 127 4.05 -9.95 9.18
C PRO A 127 3.36 -11.25 8.73
N THR A 128 2.17 -11.11 8.14
CA THR A 128 1.47 -12.17 7.42
C THR A 128 1.31 -11.72 5.97
N TYR A 129 1.72 -12.57 5.04
CA TYR A 129 1.62 -12.33 3.60
C TYR A 129 0.44 -13.12 3.05
N PHE A 130 -0.61 -12.40 2.69
CA PHE A 130 -1.79 -12.99 2.06
C PHE A 130 -1.63 -12.97 0.54
N LYS A 131 -1.98 -14.05 -0.12
CA LYS A 131 -2.24 -14.02 -1.56
C LYS A 131 -3.62 -13.41 -1.78
N ALA A 132 -3.68 -12.27 -2.46
CA ALA A 132 -4.94 -11.55 -2.64
C ALA A 132 -5.84 -12.27 -3.65
N GLY A 133 -7.09 -12.45 -3.27
CA GLY A 133 -8.15 -13.05 -4.07
C GLY A 133 -9.39 -12.16 -4.13
N LEU A 134 -10.57 -12.77 -4.21
CA LEU A 134 -11.86 -12.06 -4.21
C LEU A 134 -12.27 -11.52 -2.84
N ASP A 135 -11.76 -12.10 -1.75
CA ASP A 135 -12.03 -11.59 -0.40
C ASP A 135 -11.25 -10.29 -0.17
N PRO A 136 -11.91 -9.15 0.06
CA PRO A 136 -11.24 -7.88 0.31
C PRO A 136 -10.59 -7.79 1.71
N LYS A 137 -10.94 -8.67 2.64
CA LYS A 137 -10.48 -8.60 4.04
C LYS A 137 -8.96 -8.53 4.22
N PRO A 138 -8.12 -9.26 3.47
CA PRO A 138 -6.67 -9.09 3.54
C PRO A 138 -6.22 -7.66 3.18
N ILE A 139 -6.82 -7.05 2.16
CA ILE A 139 -6.52 -5.67 1.74
C ILE A 139 -6.97 -4.68 2.81
N GLU A 140 -8.18 -4.87 3.36
CA GLU A 140 -8.69 -4.07 4.47
C GLU A 140 -7.79 -4.19 5.71
N ALA A 141 -7.35 -5.41 6.06
CA ALA A 141 -6.45 -5.65 7.17
C ALA A 141 -5.10 -4.92 6.98
N SER A 142 -4.57 -4.93 5.75
CA SER A 142 -3.36 -4.19 5.38
C SER A 142 -3.53 -2.67 5.52
N CYS A 143 -4.73 -2.14 5.29
CA CYS A 143 -5.06 -0.72 5.42
C CYS A 143 -5.49 -0.31 6.84
N ASN A 144 -5.57 -1.26 7.77
CA ASN A 144 -6.18 -1.06 9.08
C ASN A 144 -5.24 -0.42 10.09
N LEU A 145 -5.31 0.89 10.24
CA LEU A 145 -4.41 1.67 11.10
C LEU A 145 -4.74 1.48 12.60
N PRO A 146 -3.75 1.13 13.44
CA PRO A 146 -3.96 1.00 14.87
C PRO A 146 -4.37 2.33 15.52
N LEU A 147 -5.18 2.25 16.56
CA LEU A 147 -5.85 3.34 17.30
C LEU A 147 -6.88 4.15 16.48
N LEU A 148 -6.75 4.24 15.18
CA LEU A 148 -7.81 4.81 14.35
C LEU A 148 -8.95 3.82 14.16
N ASN A 149 -8.61 2.54 14.09
CA ASN A 149 -9.57 1.47 13.95
C ASN A 149 -9.31 0.35 14.96
N LYS A 150 -10.34 -0.42 15.28
CA LYS A 150 -10.19 -1.69 15.98
C LYS A 150 -9.49 -2.72 15.09
N ALA A 151 -8.88 -3.75 15.68
CA ALA A 151 -8.25 -4.81 14.90
C ALA A 151 -9.24 -5.47 13.92
N MET A 152 -8.79 -5.70 12.69
CA MET A 152 -9.56 -6.41 11.67
C MET A 152 -9.39 -7.92 11.86
N MET A 153 -10.50 -8.64 11.91
CA MET A 153 -10.46 -10.11 12.05
C MET A 153 -10.43 -10.77 10.66
N VAL A 154 -9.40 -11.55 10.39
CA VAL A 154 -9.30 -12.41 9.20
C VAL A 154 -9.02 -13.82 9.71
N ASP A 155 -9.90 -14.77 9.39
CA ASP A 155 -9.83 -16.18 9.81
C ASP A 155 -9.60 -16.36 11.32
N GLY A 156 -10.23 -15.54 12.14
CA GLY A 156 -10.14 -15.59 13.60
C GLY A 156 -8.90 -14.95 14.20
N VAL A 157 -7.99 -14.40 13.39
CA VAL A 157 -6.79 -13.69 13.82
C VAL A 157 -6.98 -12.16 13.67
N PRO A 158 -6.60 -11.35 14.68
CA PRO A 158 -6.69 -9.89 14.60
C PRO A 158 -5.49 -9.31 13.86
N TYR A 159 -5.76 -8.40 12.92
CA TYR A 159 -4.71 -7.76 12.09
C TYR A 159 -4.78 -6.23 12.14
N TYR A 160 -3.61 -5.65 11.92
CA TYR A 160 -3.39 -4.24 11.64
C TYR A 160 -2.53 -4.04 10.38
N ASP A 161 -2.33 -2.78 9.99
CA ASP A 161 -1.56 -2.33 8.82
C ASP A 161 -0.19 -3.05 8.72
N GLY A 162 0.09 -3.60 7.54
CA GLY A 162 1.32 -4.35 7.27
C GLY A 162 2.60 -3.53 7.42
N GLY A 163 2.50 -2.21 7.24
CA GLY A 163 3.63 -1.30 7.42
C GLY A 163 4.09 -1.13 8.87
N LEU A 164 3.53 -1.87 9.85
CA LEU A 164 4.07 -1.98 11.20
C LEU A 164 5.26 -2.96 11.24
N THR A 165 5.21 -4.03 10.44
CA THR A 165 6.17 -5.15 10.53
C THR A 165 7.06 -5.31 9.31
N ASP A 166 6.53 -5.00 8.11
CA ASP A 166 7.31 -5.06 6.87
C ASP A 166 6.91 -3.91 5.93
N PRO A 167 7.42 -2.70 6.20
CA PRO A 167 7.02 -1.50 5.46
C PRO A 167 7.61 -1.40 4.04
N VAL A 168 8.71 -2.10 3.71
CA VAL A 168 9.36 -2.08 2.39
C VAL A 168 9.80 -3.51 2.01
N PRO A 169 8.87 -4.39 1.60
CA PRO A 169 9.06 -5.84 1.51
C PRO A 169 9.85 -6.29 0.24
N TYR A 170 11.00 -5.67 -0.06
CA TYR A 170 11.79 -6.02 -1.24
C TYR A 170 12.42 -7.42 -1.15
N GLU A 171 12.79 -7.85 0.06
CA GLU A 171 13.32 -9.21 0.26
C GLU A 171 12.27 -10.25 -0.08
N LYS A 172 11.01 -10.01 0.30
CA LYS A 172 9.90 -10.90 -0.04
C LYS A 172 9.69 -11.02 -1.55
N ALA A 173 9.92 -9.96 -2.31
CA ALA A 173 9.84 -10.02 -3.77
C ALA A 173 10.94 -10.96 -4.34
N PHE A 174 12.16 -10.89 -3.81
CA PHE A 174 13.25 -11.81 -4.19
C PHE A 174 12.96 -13.26 -3.78
N GLU A 175 12.42 -13.49 -2.58
CA GLU A 175 11.97 -14.82 -2.14
C GLU A 175 10.91 -15.43 -3.09
N LEU A 176 10.03 -14.62 -3.64
CA LEU A 176 9.02 -15.03 -4.64
C LEU A 176 9.61 -15.23 -6.04
N GLY A 177 10.90 -14.96 -6.20
CA GLY A 177 11.66 -15.21 -7.43
C GLY A 177 11.77 -14.02 -8.37
N ALA A 178 11.51 -12.80 -7.91
CA ALA A 178 11.76 -11.59 -8.71
C ALA A 178 13.25 -11.42 -9.00
N GLU A 179 13.57 -10.93 -10.18
CA GLU A 179 14.94 -10.60 -10.61
C GLU A 179 15.14 -9.09 -10.72
N LYS A 180 14.06 -8.35 -11.05
CA LYS A 180 13.98 -6.88 -10.95
C LYS A 180 12.79 -6.47 -10.07
N VAL A 181 12.99 -5.48 -9.22
CA VAL A 181 12.00 -5.01 -8.26
C VAL A 181 11.84 -3.48 -8.37
N VAL A 182 10.64 -3.03 -8.62
CA VAL A 182 10.25 -1.62 -8.53
C VAL A 182 9.63 -1.37 -7.17
N VAL A 183 10.07 -0.32 -6.48
CA VAL A 183 9.53 0.08 -5.17
C VAL A 183 8.94 1.48 -5.26
N VAL A 184 7.62 1.58 -5.13
CA VAL A 184 6.89 2.84 -5.10
C VAL A 184 6.80 3.33 -3.66
N LEU A 185 7.60 4.35 -3.33
CA LEU A 185 7.63 5.02 -2.04
C LEU A 185 6.71 6.25 -2.05
N THR A 186 6.24 6.68 -0.89
CA THR A 186 5.41 7.89 -0.73
C THR A 186 6.12 9.02 0.01
N ARG A 187 7.45 8.91 0.13
CA ARG A 187 8.36 9.94 0.66
C ARG A 187 9.76 9.74 0.09
N PRO A 188 10.58 10.81 -0.01
CA PRO A 188 11.98 10.71 -0.36
C PRO A 188 12.75 9.75 0.56
N GLU A 189 13.71 9.01 -0.01
CA GLU A 189 14.51 8.00 0.72
C GLU A 189 15.39 8.62 1.82
N ASP A 190 15.88 9.85 1.59
CA ASP A 190 16.70 10.59 2.55
C ASP A 190 15.92 10.99 3.82
N LYS A 191 14.59 10.93 3.78
CA LYS A 191 13.74 11.27 4.92
C LYS A 191 13.46 10.07 5.80
N LYS A 192 14.36 9.85 6.77
CA LYS A 192 14.20 8.82 7.80
C LYS A 192 12.90 8.97 8.60
N ARG A 193 12.37 7.86 9.10
CA ARG A 193 11.26 7.88 10.06
C ARG A 193 11.79 8.15 11.47
N ILE A 194 11.00 8.86 12.27
CA ILE A 194 11.33 9.23 13.66
C ILE A 194 10.55 8.31 14.61
N GLU A 195 11.25 7.59 15.47
CA GLU A 195 10.68 6.59 16.38
C GLU A 195 9.82 7.20 17.49
N GLU A 196 10.24 8.32 18.06
CA GLU A 196 9.64 8.94 19.23
C GLU A 196 8.12 9.24 19.09
N LEU A 197 7.68 9.48 17.86
CA LEU A 197 6.27 9.75 17.57
C LEU A 197 5.34 8.55 17.78
N ASN A 198 5.89 7.34 17.81
CA ASN A 198 5.10 6.11 17.95
C ASN A 198 4.95 5.63 19.40
N ILE A 199 5.80 6.09 20.32
CA ILE A 199 5.88 5.56 21.69
C ILE A 199 4.55 5.63 22.46
N PRO A 200 3.86 6.78 22.55
CA PRO A 200 2.60 6.85 23.30
C PRO A 200 1.51 5.97 22.69
N ILE A 201 1.45 5.94 21.37
CA ILE A 201 0.49 5.12 20.61
C ILE A 201 0.76 3.63 20.85
N ALA A 202 2.03 3.22 20.76
CA ALA A 202 2.43 1.84 20.95
C ALA A 202 2.16 1.32 22.37
N ARG A 203 2.32 2.16 23.39
CA ARG A 203 1.98 1.81 24.78
C ARG A 203 0.50 1.52 24.96
N VAL A 204 -0.37 2.37 24.42
CA VAL A 204 -1.83 2.18 24.46
C VAL A 204 -2.22 0.93 23.68
N LEU A 205 -1.72 0.76 22.45
CA LEU A 205 -1.99 -0.40 21.60
C LEU A 205 -1.52 -1.70 22.26
N GLY A 206 -0.33 -1.69 22.86
CA GLY A 206 0.30 -2.85 23.51
C GLY A 206 -0.43 -3.36 24.74
N HIS A 207 -1.33 -2.57 25.32
CA HIS A 207 -2.18 -3.01 26.42
C HIS A 207 -3.19 -4.07 25.97
N TRP A 208 -3.77 -3.92 24.78
CA TRP A 208 -4.72 -4.90 24.21
C TRP A 208 -4.06 -5.87 23.23
N TRP A 209 -3.05 -5.38 22.48
CA TRP A 209 -2.36 -6.12 21.42
C TRP A 209 -0.84 -6.00 21.58
N PRO A 210 -0.22 -6.81 22.46
CA PRO A 210 1.22 -6.69 22.76
C PRO A 210 2.11 -6.82 21.51
N GLY A 211 1.77 -7.71 20.59
CA GLY A 211 2.50 -7.89 19.33
C GLY A 211 2.46 -6.64 18.46
N ALA A 212 1.27 -6.08 18.23
CA ALA A 212 1.12 -4.86 17.44
C ALA A 212 1.77 -3.64 18.12
N GLY A 213 1.70 -3.53 19.45
CA GLY A 213 2.39 -2.48 20.19
C GLY A 213 3.90 -2.53 20.00
N LYS A 214 4.51 -3.72 20.12
CA LYS A 214 5.94 -3.94 19.86
C LYS A 214 6.30 -3.64 18.40
N ALA A 215 5.50 -4.11 17.44
CA ALA A 215 5.72 -3.84 16.03
C ALA A 215 5.70 -2.34 15.72
N LEU A 216 4.75 -1.59 16.31
CA LEU A 216 4.67 -0.13 16.13
C LEU A 216 5.89 0.60 16.70
N LEU A 217 6.46 0.15 17.82
CA LEU A 217 7.71 0.72 18.37
C LEU A 217 8.88 0.54 17.39
N ASN A 218 9.02 -0.63 16.80
CA ASN A 218 10.14 -0.97 15.91
C ASN A 218 9.95 -0.49 14.47
N ARG A 219 8.74 -0.02 14.10
CA ARG A 219 8.39 0.33 12.72
C ARG A 219 9.35 1.29 12.03
N SER A 220 9.82 2.30 12.76
CA SER A 220 10.71 3.32 12.19
C SER A 220 12.11 2.77 11.97
N THR A 221 12.60 1.96 12.89
CA THR A 221 13.89 1.24 12.77
C THR A 221 13.85 0.34 11.55
N ILE A 222 12.87 -0.57 11.48
CA ILE A 222 12.72 -1.52 10.36
C ILE A 222 12.64 -0.78 9.02
N TYR A 223 11.84 0.27 8.94
CA TYR A 223 11.73 1.06 7.70
C TYR A 223 13.08 1.66 7.29
N ASN A 224 13.79 2.26 8.24
CA ASN A 224 15.06 2.93 7.96
C ASN A 224 16.14 1.91 7.56
N GLU A 225 16.19 0.76 8.22
CA GLU A 225 17.10 -0.34 7.90
C GLU A 225 16.83 -0.88 6.50
N GLN A 226 15.55 -1.17 6.16
CA GLN A 226 15.16 -1.63 4.83
C GLN A 226 15.53 -0.64 3.71
N ILE A 227 15.37 0.67 3.95
CA ILE A 227 15.78 1.70 2.97
C ILE A 227 17.31 1.72 2.80
N ASP A 228 18.08 1.57 3.88
CA ASP A 228 19.53 1.58 3.81
C ASP A 228 20.06 0.32 3.12
N GLU A 229 19.56 -0.85 3.47
CA GLU A 229 19.95 -2.13 2.88
C GLU A 229 19.58 -2.24 1.40
N MET A 230 18.43 -1.68 1.01
CA MET A 230 17.94 -1.63 -0.37
C MET A 230 18.94 -0.93 -1.31
N GLN A 231 19.77 0.00 -0.81
CA GLN A 231 20.77 0.72 -1.62
C GLN A 231 21.76 -0.23 -2.31
N LYS A 232 22.11 -1.36 -1.68
CA LYS A 232 22.94 -2.40 -2.30
C LYS A 232 22.29 -2.93 -3.58
N TYR A 233 21.02 -3.29 -3.52
CA TYR A 233 20.29 -3.84 -4.66
C TYR A 233 20.02 -2.80 -5.75
N LYS A 234 19.91 -1.52 -5.38
CA LYS A 234 19.86 -0.40 -6.35
C LYS A 234 21.19 -0.29 -7.12
N THR A 235 22.32 -0.38 -6.41
CA THR A 235 23.66 -0.35 -7.03
C THR A 235 23.88 -1.52 -7.96
N GLU A 236 23.32 -2.70 -7.63
CA GLU A 236 23.35 -3.90 -8.46
C GLU A 236 22.39 -3.86 -9.67
N GLY A 237 21.61 -2.78 -9.84
CA GLY A 237 20.58 -2.66 -10.90
C GLY A 237 19.39 -3.60 -10.75
N LYS A 238 19.17 -4.19 -9.56
CA LYS A 238 18.07 -5.11 -9.25
C LYS A 238 16.84 -4.40 -8.70
N VAL A 239 17.02 -3.26 -8.05
CA VAL A 239 15.94 -2.48 -7.45
C VAL A 239 15.95 -1.06 -8.02
N PHE A 240 14.77 -0.57 -8.37
CA PHE A 240 14.51 0.84 -8.66
C PHE A 240 13.47 1.38 -7.68
N ALA A 241 13.83 2.39 -6.91
CA ALA A 241 12.89 3.05 -6.02
C ALA A 241 12.47 4.40 -6.61
N VAL A 242 11.18 4.63 -6.67
CA VAL A 242 10.56 5.88 -7.13
C VAL A 242 9.77 6.51 -5.99
N TYR A 243 9.84 7.84 -5.88
CA TYR A 243 9.17 8.60 -4.82
C TYR A 243 8.89 10.03 -5.29
N PRO A 244 7.84 10.68 -4.74
CA PRO A 244 7.53 12.05 -5.10
C PRO A 244 8.57 13.02 -4.53
N GLU A 245 8.99 13.98 -5.34
CA GLU A 245 9.88 15.06 -4.90
C GLU A 245 9.15 15.99 -3.92
N HIS A 246 7.83 16.15 -4.10
CA HIS A 246 7.00 17.06 -3.33
C HIS A 246 5.79 16.37 -2.74
N SER A 247 5.48 16.66 -1.48
CA SER A 247 4.24 16.17 -0.84
C SER A 247 3.00 16.98 -1.20
N TYR A 248 3.14 18.18 -1.75
CA TYR A 248 2.09 19.19 -1.99
C TYR A 248 1.17 19.39 -0.78
N GLY A 249 1.67 19.16 0.44
CA GLY A 249 0.88 19.23 1.67
C GLY A 249 -0.05 18.04 1.92
N VAL A 250 -0.01 17.00 1.09
CA VAL A 250 -0.76 15.76 1.33
C VAL A 250 -0.15 15.00 2.51
N LYS A 251 -0.98 14.74 3.51
CA LYS A 251 -0.66 13.88 4.66
C LYS A 251 -1.52 12.61 4.58
N MET A 252 -1.28 11.66 5.48
CA MET A 252 -1.99 10.38 5.51
C MET A 252 -3.52 10.52 5.46
N LEU A 253 -4.10 11.47 6.22
CA LEU A 253 -5.55 11.70 6.32
C LEU A 253 -5.96 13.16 6.08
N ILE A 254 -5.04 14.03 5.63
CA ILE A 254 -5.29 15.46 5.37
C ILE A 254 -4.81 15.78 3.96
N TRP A 255 -5.69 16.37 3.15
CA TRP A 255 -5.41 16.69 1.76
C TRP A 255 -6.38 17.75 1.21
N SER A 256 -6.03 18.33 0.06
CA SER A 256 -6.94 19.08 -0.81
C SER A 256 -7.06 18.38 -2.17
N ARG A 257 -8.12 18.65 -2.92
CA ARG A 257 -8.27 18.07 -4.27
C ARG A 257 -7.12 18.51 -5.19
N TYR A 258 -6.71 19.76 -5.08
CA TYR A 258 -5.58 20.31 -5.83
C TYR A 258 -4.27 19.57 -5.51
N SER A 259 -4.00 19.33 -4.23
CA SER A 259 -2.79 18.62 -3.78
C SER A 259 -2.76 17.17 -4.29
N LEU A 260 -3.91 16.49 -4.27
CA LEU A 260 -4.01 15.13 -4.80
C LEU A 260 -3.77 15.09 -6.31
N GLU A 261 -4.36 16.03 -7.06
CA GLU A 261 -4.14 16.12 -8.51
C GLU A 261 -2.66 16.33 -8.85
N LYS A 262 -1.97 17.23 -8.15
CA LYS A 262 -0.55 17.48 -8.36
C LYS A 262 0.30 16.23 -8.10
N LEU A 263 0.02 15.53 -7.00
CA LEU A 263 0.74 14.32 -6.63
C LEU A 263 0.49 13.16 -7.60
N TYR A 264 -0.75 13.02 -8.08
CA TYR A 264 -1.10 12.07 -9.13
C TYR A 264 -0.36 12.35 -10.44
N GLN A 265 -0.33 13.61 -10.89
CA GLN A 265 0.36 14.01 -12.11
C GLN A 265 1.88 13.82 -12.03
N GLU A 266 2.48 14.01 -10.84
CA GLU A 266 3.88 13.68 -10.61
C GLU A 266 4.12 12.18 -10.77
N GLY A 267 3.29 11.34 -10.14
CA GLY A 267 3.37 9.89 -10.27
C GLY A 267 3.24 9.42 -11.72
N TYR A 268 2.30 9.97 -12.47
CA TYR A 268 2.12 9.63 -13.88
C TYR A 268 3.39 9.91 -14.71
N ARG A 269 4.03 11.08 -14.50
CA ARG A 269 5.30 11.41 -15.19
C ARG A 269 6.46 10.49 -14.77
N ASP A 270 6.51 10.14 -13.48
CA ASP A 270 7.58 9.29 -12.95
C ASP A 270 7.48 7.83 -13.40
N GLY A 271 6.31 7.41 -13.91
CA GLY A 271 6.12 6.12 -14.55
C GLY A 271 7.09 5.86 -15.71
N GLU A 272 7.49 6.91 -16.45
CA GLU A 272 8.47 6.82 -17.52
C GLU A 272 9.85 6.36 -17.04
N LYS A 273 10.32 6.87 -15.90
CA LYS A 273 11.60 6.46 -15.28
C LYS A 273 11.63 4.97 -14.95
N ILE A 274 10.46 4.42 -14.57
CA ILE A 274 10.31 3.00 -14.26
C ILE A 274 10.39 2.17 -15.53
N ARG A 275 9.75 2.62 -16.61
CA ARG A 275 9.84 1.95 -17.92
C ARG A 275 11.29 1.80 -18.36
N GLU A 276 12.07 2.87 -18.31
CA GLU A 276 13.50 2.86 -18.66
C GLU A 276 14.29 1.81 -17.85
N PHE A 277 14.03 1.72 -16.55
CA PHE A 277 14.65 0.70 -15.69
C PHE A 277 14.25 -0.73 -16.10
N LEU A 278 13.00 -0.95 -16.45
CA LEU A 278 12.52 -2.30 -16.81
C LEU A 278 13.04 -2.78 -18.17
N GLU A 279 13.38 -1.86 -19.07
CA GLU A 279 13.92 -2.12 -20.40
C GLU A 279 15.46 -2.26 -20.40
N SER A 280 16.16 -1.72 -19.38
CA SER A 280 17.62 -1.85 -19.21
C SER A 280 18.00 -3.27 -18.73
#